data_fc8e0ddeefd21920867e46eda7b15305
#
_entry.id   fc8e0ddeefd21920867e46eda7b15305
#
_cell.length_a   1.000
_cell.length_b   1.000
_cell.length_c   1.000
_cell.angle_alpha   90.00
_cell.angle_beta   90.00
_cell.angle_gamma   90.00
#
_symmetry.space_group_name_H-M   'P 1'
#
loop_
_entity.id
_entity.type
_entity.pdbx_description
1 polymer ?
#
loop_
_entity_poly.entity_id
_entity_poly.type
_entity_poly.pdbx_seq_one_letter_code
_entity_poly.pdbx_strand_id
1 'polypeptide(L)'
;MTIADYTLEYINGIPYLMPYGQSVADLKKCVKLNDTGIFIWNSLSDGFGRDKILSEMCKKYNAVTPDDKTILSDDLDSFLDILTAYRVFERENDIITLPDNSKPHHLRINTISICINAPDEYVSDNFSIFRYDDNEDLSFDTFKDTVHDDITINITHFIPFFHRGKKQVLRTDELTLLEDDSFYICRYNKPYGLIEWHLSKDGRTCNMYCKRTSDTDSDKPDISEEIFFAIRTIFLYNASFKGMYAIHSASVLYKDKAWLFSGHSGAGKSTHTNMWKELFNTPVINGDLNLIDINTTDGIPVVIGIPWCGTSGIYTSRSYPLGGITFITVSYTHLRAHETTLHL
;
A
#
# COMPACT_ATOMS: atom_id res chain seq x y z
N MET A 1 10.51 -24.11 -0.23
CA MET A 1 11.19 -22.81 -0.35
C MET A 1 12.30 -23.00 -1.37
N THR A 2 12.29 -22.24 -2.46
CA THR A 2 13.31 -22.34 -3.51
C THR A 2 14.22 -21.13 -3.36
N ILE A 3 15.55 -21.37 -3.32
CA ILE A 3 16.53 -20.28 -3.33
C ILE A 3 16.67 -19.81 -4.78
N ALA A 4 16.55 -18.49 -4.98
CA ALA A 4 16.79 -17.89 -6.30
C ALA A 4 18.26 -18.00 -6.70
N ASP A 5 18.58 -17.61 -7.94
CA ASP A 5 19.94 -17.65 -8.49
C ASP A 5 20.87 -16.63 -7.78
N TYR A 6 21.39 -17.01 -6.60
CA TYR A 6 22.35 -16.25 -5.80
C TYR A 6 23.55 -17.12 -5.44
N THR A 7 24.73 -16.50 -5.41
CA THR A 7 25.99 -17.13 -4.97
C THR A 7 26.66 -16.24 -3.91
N LEU A 8 27.38 -16.87 -2.98
CA LEU A 8 28.21 -16.15 -2.00
C LEU A 8 29.56 -15.85 -2.63
N GLU A 9 29.88 -14.56 -2.80
CA GLU A 9 31.12 -14.07 -3.36
C GLU A 9 31.82 -13.10 -2.42
N TYR A 10 33.16 -13.03 -2.53
CA TYR A 10 33.97 -12.13 -1.71
C TYR A 10 34.58 -11.04 -2.60
N ILE A 11 34.22 -9.79 -2.36
CA ILE A 11 34.77 -8.61 -3.04
C ILE A 11 35.63 -7.84 -2.04
N ASN A 12 36.92 -7.79 -2.28
CA ASN A 12 37.89 -7.19 -1.37
C ASN A 12 37.80 -7.73 0.08
N GLY A 13 37.56 -9.03 0.22
CA GLY A 13 37.41 -9.69 1.52
C GLY A 13 36.06 -9.49 2.21
N ILE A 14 35.13 -8.77 1.60
CA ILE A 14 33.77 -8.54 2.11
C ILE A 14 32.82 -9.54 1.45
N PRO A 15 32.03 -10.31 2.22
CA PRO A 15 31.09 -11.27 1.67
C PRO A 15 29.80 -10.61 1.17
N TYR A 16 29.36 -11.04 -0.01
CA TYR A 16 28.12 -10.62 -0.63
C TYR A 16 27.38 -11.81 -1.23
N LEU A 17 26.06 -11.81 -1.10
CA LEU A 17 25.22 -12.61 -1.98
C LEU A 17 25.04 -11.85 -3.28
N MET A 18 25.50 -12.45 -4.35
CA MET A 18 25.46 -11.90 -5.71
C MET A 18 24.40 -12.62 -6.54
N PRO A 19 23.46 -11.91 -7.18
CA PRO A 19 22.54 -12.53 -8.10
C PRO A 19 23.31 -13.00 -9.37
N TYR A 20 22.90 -14.13 -9.95
CA TYR A 20 23.40 -14.61 -11.24
C TYR A 20 22.24 -15.08 -12.13
N GLY A 21 22.52 -15.38 -13.39
CA GLY A 21 21.51 -15.89 -14.32
C GLY A 21 20.32 -14.96 -14.47
N GLN A 22 19.11 -15.51 -14.36
CA GLN A 22 17.87 -14.75 -14.50
C GLN A 22 17.72 -13.67 -13.40
N SER A 23 18.26 -13.90 -12.21
CA SER A 23 18.20 -12.93 -11.12
C SER A 23 18.92 -11.61 -11.44
N VAL A 24 19.97 -11.63 -12.29
CA VAL A 24 20.60 -10.40 -12.79
C VAL A 24 19.70 -9.67 -13.77
N ALA A 25 19.06 -10.40 -14.68
CA ALA A 25 18.12 -9.83 -15.64
C ALA A 25 16.89 -9.22 -14.95
N ASP A 26 16.47 -9.82 -13.83
CA ASP A 26 15.39 -9.32 -12.97
C ASP A 26 15.82 -8.13 -12.08
N LEU A 27 17.06 -7.62 -12.25
CA LEU A 27 17.64 -6.51 -11.49
C LEU A 27 17.63 -6.75 -9.97
N LYS A 28 17.80 -7.99 -9.53
CA LYS A 28 17.94 -8.31 -8.10
C LYS A 28 19.22 -7.70 -7.55
N LYS A 29 19.19 -7.30 -6.27
CA LYS A 29 20.29 -6.57 -5.63
C LYS A 29 21.25 -7.53 -4.93
N CYS A 30 22.51 -7.09 -4.80
CA CYS A 30 23.49 -7.76 -3.94
C CYS A 30 23.17 -7.51 -2.47
N VAL A 31 23.40 -8.51 -1.63
CA VAL A 31 23.21 -8.42 -0.17
C VAL A 31 24.57 -8.59 0.50
N LYS A 32 25.04 -7.57 1.23
CA LYS A 32 26.23 -7.68 2.05
C LYS A 32 25.95 -8.54 3.28
N LEU A 33 26.84 -9.48 3.59
CA LEU A 33 26.71 -10.37 4.74
C LEU A 33 27.71 -10.02 5.84
N ASN A 34 27.37 -10.44 7.07
CA ASN A 34 28.27 -10.62 8.19
C ASN A 34 28.47 -12.12 8.47
N ASP A 35 29.25 -12.47 9.48
CA ASP A 35 29.54 -13.87 9.81
C ASP A 35 28.29 -14.70 10.16
N THR A 36 27.30 -14.09 10.82
CA THR A 36 26.02 -14.73 11.13
C THR A 36 25.22 -14.93 9.84
N GLY A 37 25.16 -13.94 8.97
CA GLY A 37 24.51 -14.04 7.68
C GLY A 37 25.11 -15.12 6.78
N ILE A 38 26.44 -15.27 6.76
CA ILE A 38 27.14 -16.35 6.05
C ILE A 38 26.73 -17.73 6.61
N PHE A 39 26.69 -17.84 7.94
CA PHE A 39 26.28 -19.11 8.58
C PHE A 39 24.85 -19.48 8.22
N ILE A 40 23.92 -18.51 8.31
CA ILE A 40 22.51 -18.74 7.96
C ILE A 40 22.38 -19.08 6.46
N TRP A 41 23.08 -18.36 5.57
CA TRP A 41 23.07 -18.63 4.14
C TRP A 41 23.54 -20.05 3.80
N ASN A 42 24.67 -20.45 4.36
CA ASN A 42 25.19 -21.82 4.14
C ASN A 42 24.21 -22.88 4.62
N SER A 43 23.62 -22.67 5.80
CA SER A 43 22.61 -23.60 6.35
C SER A 43 21.36 -23.69 5.46
N LEU A 44 20.92 -22.57 4.89
CA LEU A 44 19.81 -22.54 3.93
C LEU A 44 20.16 -23.26 2.62
N SER A 45 21.40 -23.06 2.14
CA SER A 45 21.92 -23.71 0.92
C SER A 45 22.03 -25.24 1.13
N ASP A 46 22.29 -25.68 2.35
CA ASP A 46 22.28 -27.10 2.76
C ASP A 46 20.85 -27.66 2.96
N GLY A 47 19.82 -26.82 2.72
CA GLY A 47 18.42 -27.22 2.82
C GLY A 47 17.86 -27.27 4.25
N PHE A 48 18.51 -26.61 5.21
CA PHE A 48 18.00 -26.56 6.57
C PHE A 48 16.80 -25.63 6.67
N GLY A 49 15.76 -26.08 7.38
CA GLY A 49 14.62 -25.23 7.74
C GLY A 49 14.94 -24.33 8.94
N ARG A 50 14.10 -23.30 9.15
CA ARG A 50 14.24 -22.26 10.18
C ARG A 50 14.58 -22.84 11.57
N ASP A 51 13.81 -23.82 12.05
CA ASP A 51 13.98 -24.36 13.41
C ASP A 51 15.32 -25.08 13.56
N LYS A 52 15.79 -25.77 12.53
CA LYS A 52 17.08 -26.42 12.50
C LYS A 52 18.20 -25.38 12.49
N ILE A 53 18.08 -24.30 11.71
CA ILE A 53 19.05 -23.20 11.69
C ILE A 53 19.12 -22.55 13.07
N LEU A 54 17.98 -22.25 13.70
CA LEU A 54 17.96 -21.68 15.05
C LEU A 54 18.62 -22.60 16.06
N SER A 55 18.37 -23.92 15.99
CA SER A 55 19.01 -24.92 16.86
C SER A 55 20.54 -24.91 16.69
N GLU A 56 21.04 -24.84 15.46
CA GLU A 56 22.48 -24.78 15.18
C GLU A 56 23.10 -23.43 15.59
N MET A 57 22.36 -22.32 15.43
CA MET A 57 22.78 -21.00 15.96
C MET A 57 22.92 -21.02 17.48
N CYS A 58 21.94 -21.60 18.21
CA CYS A 58 22.01 -21.73 19.66
C CYS A 58 23.24 -22.51 20.11
N LYS A 59 23.61 -23.58 19.39
CA LYS A 59 24.84 -24.34 19.66
C LYS A 59 26.10 -23.52 19.37
N LYS A 60 26.16 -22.85 18.21
CA LYS A 60 27.32 -22.07 17.77
C LYS A 60 27.62 -20.90 18.69
N TYR A 61 26.58 -20.22 19.19
CA TYR A 61 26.71 -19.02 20.02
C TYR A 61 26.53 -19.31 21.52
N ASN A 62 26.44 -20.59 21.92
CA ASN A 62 26.26 -21.03 23.32
C ASN A 62 25.06 -20.36 24.02
N ALA A 63 23.94 -20.21 23.32
CA ALA A 63 22.72 -19.62 23.85
C ALA A 63 22.04 -20.59 24.83
N VAL A 64 22.19 -20.35 26.13
CA VAL A 64 21.71 -21.24 27.20
C VAL A 64 20.40 -20.75 27.79
N THR A 65 20.22 -19.45 27.92
CA THR A 65 19.04 -18.84 28.53
C THR A 65 17.87 -18.73 27.54
N PRO A 66 16.61 -18.67 28.00
CA PRO A 66 15.47 -18.37 27.14
C PRO A 66 15.63 -17.04 26.39
N ASP A 67 16.17 -16.01 27.06
CA ASP A 67 16.38 -14.67 26.46
C ASP A 67 17.39 -14.72 25.33
N ASP A 68 18.52 -15.46 25.49
CA ASP A 68 19.50 -15.64 24.41
C ASP A 68 18.86 -16.31 23.17
N LYS A 69 17.97 -17.29 23.39
CA LYS A 69 17.29 -17.96 22.30
C LYS A 69 16.30 -17.06 21.58
N THR A 70 15.62 -16.19 22.32
CA THR A 70 14.70 -15.21 21.76
C THR A 70 15.48 -14.24 20.87
N ILE A 71 16.59 -13.68 21.36
CA ILE A 71 17.46 -12.77 20.57
C ILE A 71 17.93 -13.44 19.28
N LEU A 72 18.41 -14.68 19.34
CA LEU A 72 18.87 -15.39 18.15
C LEU A 72 17.71 -15.73 17.18
N SER A 73 16.52 -15.97 17.71
CA SER A 73 15.32 -16.16 16.90
C SER A 73 14.96 -14.89 16.14
N ASP A 74 14.97 -13.74 16.82
CA ASP A 74 14.67 -12.44 16.22
C ASP A 74 15.70 -12.05 15.18
N ASP A 75 17.00 -12.27 15.46
CA ASP A 75 18.08 -12.06 14.51
C ASP A 75 17.93 -12.92 13.25
N LEU A 76 17.58 -14.21 13.44
CA LEU A 76 17.33 -15.12 12.32
C LEU A 76 16.15 -14.65 11.47
N ASP A 77 15.01 -14.31 12.10
CA ASP A 77 13.82 -13.88 11.41
C ASP A 77 14.08 -12.56 10.68
N SER A 78 14.76 -11.60 11.32
CA SER A 78 15.16 -10.34 10.69
C SER A 78 16.06 -10.56 9.47
N PHE A 79 16.98 -11.50 9.53
CA PHE A 79 17.82 -11.82 8.38
C PHE A 79 17.05 -12.52 7.27
N LEU A 80 16.16 -13.46 7.60
CA LEU A 80 15.27 -14.10 6.62
C LEU A 80 14.36 -13.07 5.93
N ASP A 81 13.88 -12.07 6.67
CA ASP A 81 13.11 -10.96 6.12
C ASP A 81 13.93 -10.10 5.15
N ILE A 82 15.21 -9.84 5.47
CA ILE A 82 16.13 -9.16 4.55
C ILE A 82 16.29 -9.97 3.26
N LEU A 83 16.62 -11.26 3.37
CA LEU A 83 16.78 -12.14 2.20
C LEU A 83 15.49 -12.21 1.37
N THR A 84 14.36 -12.17 2.03
CA THR A 84 13.03 -12.14 1.47
C THR A 84 12.77 -10.83 0.72
N ALA A 85 13.04 -9.68 1.35
CA ALA A 85 12.91 -8.36 0.72
C ALA A 85 13.80 -8.22 -0.54
N TYR A 86 14.99 -8.85 -0.52
CA TYR A 86 15.87 -8.92 -1.70
C TYR A 86 15.52 -10.06 -2.67
N ARG A 87 14.46 -10.84 -2.37
CA ARG A 87 13.96 -11.91 -3.23
C ARG A 87 14.96 -13.03 -3.48
N VAL A 88 15.73 -13.33 -2.47
CA VAL A 88 16.64 -14.47 -2.45
C VAL A 88 15.85 -15.78 -2.33
N PHE A 89 14.67 -15.73 -1.67
CA PHE A 89 13.74 -16.85 -1.56
C PHE A 89 12.50 -16.63 -2.40
N GLU A 90 11.94 -17.73 -2.88
CA GLU A 90 10.68 -17.74 -3.63
C GLU A 90 9.83 -18.95 -3.20
N ARG A 91 8.50 -18.76 -3.14
CA ARG A 91 7.51 -19.82 -2.89
C ARG A 91 6.55 -19.92 -4.07
N GLU A 92 6.01 -21.13 -4.25
CA GLU A 92 5.03 -21.40 -5.32
C GLU A 92 3.58 -21.21 -4.86
N ASN A 93 3.31 -21.27 -3.54
CA ASN A 93 1.94 -21.25 -3.00
C ASN A 93 1.74 -20.12 -1.98
N ASP A 94 0.59 -19.47 -2.06
CA ASP A 94 0.09 -18.52 -1.07
C ASP A 94 -0.34 -19.29 0.21
N ILE A 95 0.48 -19.23 1.25
CA ILE A 95 0.08 -19.61 2.59
C ILE A 95 -0.14 -18.33 3.36
N ILE A 96 -1.42 -18.01 3.66
CA ILE A 96 -1.77 -16.84 4.46
C ILE A 96 -1.92 -17.32 5.90
N THR A 97 -1.07 -16.81 6.78
CA THR A 97 -1.22 -16.96 8.23
C THR A 97 -1.31 -15.56 8.80
N LEU A 98 -2.51 -15.17 9.24
CA LEU A 98 -2.71 -13.88 9.88
C LEU A 98 -1.94 -13.84 11.21
N PRO A 99 -1.40 -12.66 11.61
CA PRO A 99 -0.87 -12.44 12.95
C PRO A 99 -1.89 -12.80 14.05
N ASP A 100 -1.45 -13.29 15.19
CA ASP A 100 -2.31 -13.80 16.28
C ASP A 100 -3.31 -12.77 16.84
N ASN A 101 -2.95 -11.47 16.78
CA ASN A 101 -3.79 -10.35 17.21
C ASN A 101 -4.63 -9.73 16.09
N SER A 102 -4.71 -10.39 14.94
CA SER A 102 -5.54 -9.93 13.83
C SER A 102 -7.02 -10.05 14.16
N LYS A 103 -7.77 -9.01 13.79
CA LYS A 103 -9.23 -8.99 13.87
C LYS A 103 -9.81 -8.32 12.61
N PRO A 104 -11.08 -8.57 12.30
CA PRO A 104 -11.74 -7.89 11.19
C PRO A 104 -12.03 -6.43 11.56
N HIS A 105 -11.74 -5.52 10.62
CA HIS A 105 -12.11 -4.12 10.65
C HIS A 105 -13.03 -3.85 9.46
N HIS A 106 -14.31 -3.59 9.74
CA HIS A 106 -15.30 -3.36 8.69
C HIS A 106 -15.41 -1.87 8.37
N LEU A 107 -15.29 -1.56 7.08
CA LEU A 107 -15.37 -0.20 6.56
C LEU A 107 -16.44 -0.13 5.48
N ARG A 108 -17.15 1.00 5.40
CA ARG A 108 -18.07 1.29 4.31
C ARG A 108 -17.79 2.66 3.72
N ILE A 109 -17.51 2.67 2.42
CA ILE A 109 -17.33 3.89 1.64
C ILE A 109 -18.40 3.88 0.56
N ASN A 110 -19.44 4.65 0.74
CA ASN A 110 -20.67 4.62 -0.09
C ASN A 110 -21.24 3.19 -0.13
N THR A 111 -21.30 2.59 -1.32
CA THR A 111 -21.85 1.24 -1.57
C THR A 111 -20.78 0.14 -1.55
N ILE A 112 -19.53 0.45 -1.20
CA ILE A 112 -18.44 -0.52 -1.15
C ILE A 112 -18.11 -0.83 0.30
N SER A 113 -18.24 -2.10 0.68
CA SER A 113 -17.82 -2.63 1.97
C SER A 113 -16.43 -3.27 1.87
N ILE A 114 -15.62 -3.07 2.88
CA ILE A 114 -14.24 -3.57 2.96
C ILE A 114 -14.04 -4.21 4.33
N CYS A 115 -13.61 -5.46 4.37
CA CYS A 115 -13.11 -6.13 5.56
C CYS A 115 -11.59 -6.16 5.53
N ILE A 116 -10.92 -5.60 6.53
CA ILE A 116 -9.47 -5.64 6.71
C ILE A 116 -9.17 -6.58 7.87
N ASN A 117 -8.58 -7.72 7.61
CA ASN A 117 -8.12 -8.67 8.63
C ASN A 117 -6.66 -8.35 9.00
N ALA A 118 -6.49 -7.65 10.11
CA ALA A 118 -5.18 -7.14 10.55
C ALA A 118 -5.17 -6.81 12.05
N PRO A 119 -3.98 -6.68 12.67
CA PRO A 119 -3.79 -5.98 13.93
C PRO A 119 -4.17 -4.49 13.83
N ASP A 120 -4.57 -3.87 14.95
CA ASP A 120 -4.99 -2.46 14.99
C ASP A 120 -3.94 -1.49 14.45
N GLU A 121 -2.67 -1.74 14.76
CA GLU A 121 -1.55 -0.89 14.36
C GLU A 121 -1.32 -0.82 12.83
N TYR A 122 -1.92 -1.72 12.05
CA TYR A 122 -1.84 -1.70 10.59
C TYR A 122 -3.00 -0.95 9.93
N VAL A 123 -4.00 -0.54 10.72
CA VAL A 123 -5.21 0.10 10.19
C VAL A 123 -5.22 1.59 10.53
N SER A 124 -5.04 2.43 9.51
CA SER A 124 -4.99 3.88 9.66
C SER A 124 -6.22 4.47 10.35
N ASP A 125 -6.01 5.43 11.25
CA ASP A 125 -7.07 6.20 11.92
C ASP A 125 -7.92 7.02 10.95
N ASN A 126 -7.41 7.30 9.74
CA ASN A 126 -8.18 7.97 8.69
C ASN A 126 -9.42 7.18 8.25
N PHE A 127 -9.49 5.89 8.56
CA PHE A 127 -10.68 5.07 8.35
C PHE A 127 -11.75 5.21 9.44
N SER A 128 -11.48 5.90 10.56
CA SER A 128 -12.37 5.92 11.75
C SER A 128 -13.82 6.27 11.43
N ILE A 129 -14.07 7.31 10.62
CA ILE A 129 -15.44 7.76 10.26
C ILE A 129 -16.12 6.88 9.19
N PHE A 130 -15.43 5.87 8.67
CA PHE A 130 -15.95 4.90 7.70
C PHE A 130 -16.18 3.52 8.33
N ARG A 131 -15.79 3.33 9.61
CA ARG A 131 -16.01 2.06 10.34
C ARG A 131 -17.49 1.88 10.63
N TYR A 132 -17.95 0.64 10.58
CA TYR A 132 -19.26 0.24 11.05
C TYR A 132 -19.17 -1.08 11.84
N ASP A 133 -20.04 -1.25 12.82
CA ASP A 133 -20.16 -2.49 13.57
C ASP A 133 -21.31 -3.31 13.00
N ASP A 134 -21.10 -4.60 12.72
CA ASP A 134 -22.13 -5.53 12.22
C ASP A 134 -23.32 -5.69 13.19
N ASN A 135 -23.18 -5.18 14.43
CA ASN A 135 -24.18 -5.25 15.50
C ASN A 135 -25.06 -3.99 15.66
N GLU A 136 -24.77 -2.89 14.97
CA GLU A 136 -25.63 -1.72 14.99
C GLU A 136 -26.76 -1.88 13.98
N ASP A 137 -27.99 -1.94 14.49
CA ASP A 137 -29.27 -2.04 13.80
C ASP A 137 -29.26 -1.44 12.40
N LEU A 138 -29.17 -2.30 11.39
CA LEU A 138 -29.57 -2.00 10.03
C LEU A 138 -31.10 -1.80 10.01
N SER A 139 -31.61 -0.67 10.50
CA SER A 139 -32.99 -0.23 10.34
C SER A 139 -33.27 0.26 8.90
N PHE A 140 -32.64 -0.35 7.92
CA PHE A 140 -33.03 -0.31 6.53
C PHE A 140 -33.38 -1.75 6.11
N ASP A 141 -34.65 -2.11 6.35
CA ASP A 141 -35.28 -3.29 5.77
C ASP A 141 -35.02 -3.32 4.26
N THR A 142 -34.10 -4.19 3.80
CA THR A 142 -34.25 -4.89 2.52
C THR A 142 -33.11 -5.88 2.16
N PHE A 143 -32.03 -6.07 2.93
CA PHE A 143 -31.03 -7.08 2.56
C PHE A 143 -30.58 -7.94 3.76
N LYS A 144 -31.41 -8.91 4.13
CA LYS A 144 -31.03 -10.08 4.94
C LYS A 144 -30.58 -11.22 4.02
N ASP A 145 -29.52 -11.04 3.26
CA ASP A 145 -28.77 -12.17 2.71
C ASP A 145 -27.30 -11.90 3.03
N THR A 146 -26.65 -12.88 3.67
CA THR A 146 -25.25 -12.98 4.04
C THR A 146 -24.37 -11.84 3.49
N VAL A 147 -24.09 -10.84 4.36
CA VAL A 147 -23.25 -9.68 4.00
C VAL A 147 -21.83 -10.18 3.76
N HIS A 148 -21.52 -10.51 2.51
CA HIS A 148 -20.15 -10.66 2.08
C HIS A 148 -19.61 -9.27 1.77
N ASP A 149 -18.51 -8.88 2.41
CA ASP A 149 -17.81 -7.66 2.04
C ASP A 149 -17.44 -7.69 0.55
N ASP A 150 -17.55 -6.54 -0.13
CA ASP A 150 -17.15 -6.40 -1.53
C ASP A 150 -15.66 -6.70 -1.70
N ILE A 151 -14.85 -6.32 -0.69
CA ILE A 151 -13.39 -6.47 -0.69
C ILE A 151 -12.95 -7.04 0.64
N THR A 152 -12.20 -8.14 0.61
CA THR A 152 -11.51 -8.70 1.78
C THR A 152 -10.01 -8.49 1.64
N ILE A 153 -9.39 -7.85 2.62
CA ILE A 153 -7.95 -7.58 2.67
C ILE A 153 -7.36 -8.32 3.85
N ASN A 154 -6.40 -9.20 3.59
CA ASN A 154 -5.66 -9.93 4.60
C ASN A 154 -4.25 -9.37 4.69
N ILE A 155 -3.84 -8.90 5.86
CA ILE A 155 -2.50 -8.36 6.10
C ILE A 155 -1.71 -9.37 6.91
N THR A 156 -0.60 -9.82 6.37
CA THR A 156 0.24 -10.85 6.98
C THR A 156 1.73 -10.52 6.83
N HIS A 157 2.55 -11.29 7.50
CA HIS A 157 3.99 -11.18 7.32
C HIS A 157 4.42 -11.74 5.98
N PHE A 158 5.45 -11.14 5.40
CA PHE A 158 5.95 -11.51 4.10
C PHE A 158 6.49 -12.94 4.10
N ILE A 159 6.09 -13.66 3.07
CA ILE A 159 6.57 -14.98 2.71
C ILE A 159 7.10 -14.89 1.28
N PRO A 160 8.30 -15.45 0.98
CA PRO A 160 8.85 -15.38 -0.38
C PRO A 160 7.95 -16.08 -1.40
N PHE A 161 7.71 -15.42 -2.53
CA PHE A 161 6.92 -15.96 -3.64
C PHE A 161 7.75 -16.20 -4.88
N PHE A 162 7.36 -17.20 -5.65
CA PHE A 162 7.93 -17.49 -6.96
C PHE A 162 7.16 -16.71 -8.05
N HIS A 163 7.85 -15.79 -8.71
CA HIS A 163 7.23 -14.93 -9.73
C HIS A 163 7.74 -15.20 -11.15
N ARG A 164 8.51 -16.26 -11.37
CA ARG A 164 8.97 -16.65 -12.73
C ARG A 164 7.77 -16.95 -13.63
N GLY A 165 7.85 -16.46 -14.88
CA GLY A 165 6.80 -16.68 -15.87
C GLY A 165 5.58 -15.77 -15.74
N LYS A 166 5.50 -14.91 -14.70
CA LYS A 166 4.43 -13.92 -14.59
C LYS A 166 4.70 -12.76 -15.54
N LYS A 167 3.64 -12.27 -16.19
CA LYS A 167 3.74 -11.15 -17.13
C LYS A 167 3.95 -9.84 -16.38
N GLN A 168 4.98 -9.08 -16.75
CA GLN A 168 5.20 -7.74 -16.25
C GLN A 168 4.27 -6.76 -16.98
N VAL A 169 3.39 -6.09 -16.22
CA VAL A 169 2.46 -5.07 -16.74
C VAL A 169 3.09 -3.69 -16.70
N LEU A 170 3.74 -3.37 -15.58
CA LEU A 170 4.36 -2.05 -15.34
C LEU A 170 5.59 -2.21 -14.48
N ARG A 171 6.59 -1.37 -14.73
CA ARG A 171 7.75 -1.19 -13.85
C ARG A 171 8.11 0.27 -13.75
N THR A 172 8.27 0.74 -12.52
CA THR A 172 8.79 2.07 -12.17
C THR A 172 9.96 1.91 -11.20
N ASP A 173 10.56 3.00 -10.78
CA ASP A 173 11.58 2.97 -9.72
C ASP A 173 10.99 2.56 -8.36
N GLU A 174 9.69 2.74 -8.17
CA GLU A 174 9.00 2.49 -6.90
C GLU A 174 8.38 1.10 -6.81
N LEU A 175 7.78 0.63 -7.90
CA LEU A 175 7.04 -0.63 -7.91
C LEU A 175 7.17 -1.39 -9.24
N THR A 176 6.89 -2.69 -9.16
CA THR A 176 6.70 -3.57 -10.33
C THR A 176 5.34 -4.22 -10.20
N LEU A 177 4.49 -4.06 -11.22
CA LEU A 177 3.20 -4.74 -11.33
C LEU A 177 3.35 -5.95 -12.25
N LEU A 178 3.05 -7.12 -11.72
CA LEU A 178 3.00 -8.39 -12.43
C LEU A 178 1.56 -8.88 -12.52
N GLU A 179 1.28 -9.76 -13.47
CA GLU A 179 0.00 -10.46 -13.55
C GLU A 179 0.17 -11.92 -13.94
N ASP A 180 -0.75 -12.74 -13.46
CA ASP A 180 -1.05 -14.07 -13.97
C ASP A 180 -2.57 -14.19 -14.22
N ASP A 181 -3.05 -15.41 -14.44
CA ASP A 181 -4.48 -15.66 -14.74
C ASP A 181 -5.40 -15.32 -13.55
N SER A 182 -4.89 -15.35 -12.32
CA SER A 182 -5.66 -15.22 -11.08
C SER A 182 -5.47 -13.88 -10.35
N PHE A 183 -4.24 -13.31 -10.43
CA PHE A 183 -3.87 -12.17 -9.60
C PHE A 183 -3.16 -11.07 -10.38
N TYR A 184 -3.33 -9.84 -9.86
CA TYR A 184 -2.38 -8.74 -10.01
C TYR A 184 -1.47 -8.73 -8.81
N ILE A 185 -0.15 -8.62 -9.03
CA ILE A 185 0.87 -8.64 -7.98
C ILE A 185 1.65 -7.34 -8.06
N CYS A 186 1.50 -6.49 -7.06
CA CYS A 186 2.29 -5.27 -6.93
C CYS A 186 3.43 -5.50 -5.94
N ARG A 187 4.65 -5.28 -6.38
CA ARG A 187 5.88 -5.43 -5.60
C ARG A 187 6.56 -4.08 -5.49
N TYR A 188 6.86 -3.67 -4.30
CA TYR A 188 7.60 -2.44 -4.07
C TYR A 188 9.10 -2.67 -4.29
N ASN A 189 9.74 -1.79 -5.07
CA ASN A 189 11.17 -1.87 -5.39
C ASN A 189 12.06 -1.17 -4.36
N LYS A 190 11.47 -0.35 -3.48
CA LYS A 190 12.13 0.31 -2.35
C LYS A 190 11.93 -0.48 -1.06
N PRO A 191 12.77 -0.28 -0.04
CA PRO A 191 12.66 -0.98 1.24
C PRO A 191 11.52 -0.42 2.11
N TYR A 192 10.28 -0.62 1.66
CA TYR A 192 9.09 -0.31 2.42
C TYR A 192 8.81 -1.39 3.47
N GLY A 193 7.95 -1.08 4.44
CA GLY A 193 7.39 -2.05 5.37
C GLY A 193 6.39 -2.99 4.68
N LEU A 194 5.55 -2.46 3.79
CA LEU A 194 4.73 -3.24 2.86
C LEU A 194 5.59 -3.70 1.67
N ILE A 195 5.81 -5.00 1.54
CA ILE A 195 6.71 -5.57 0.52
C ILE A 195 5.97 -5.80 -0.80
N GLU A 196 4.83 -6.47 -0.74
CA GLU A 196 3.99 -6.71 -1.91
C GLU A 196 2.54 -7.00 -1.53
N TRP A 197 1.64 -6.89 -2.50
CA TRP A 197 0.27 -7.33 -2.37
C TRP A 197 -0.22 -8.05 -3.63
N HIS A 198 -1.11 -9.02 -3.41
CA HIS A 198 -1.74 -9.84 -4.45
C HIS A 198 -3.23 -9.58 -4.45
N LEU A 199 -3.75 -9.01 -5.53
CA LEU A 199 -5.17 -8.72 -5.73
C LEU A 199 -5.75 -9.71 -6.74
N SER A 200 -6.81 -10.41 -6.35
CA SER A 200 -7.57 -11.25 -7.28
C SER A 200 -8.09 -10.46 -8.48
N LYS A 201 -8.20 -11.09 -9.65
CA LYS A 201 -8.62 -10.42 -10.88
C LYS A 201 -10.04 -9.82 -10.80
N ASP A 202 -10.91 -10.39 -9.95
CA ASP A 202 -12.24 -9.85 -9.66
C ASP A 202 -12.25 -8.71 -8.64
N GLY A 203 -11.10 -8.37 -8.08
CA GLY A 203 -10.92 -7.30 -7.10
C GLY A 203 -11.37 -7.63 -5.67
N ARG A 204 -11.91 -8.83 -5.41
CA ARG A 204 -12.59 -9.14 -4.14
C ARG A 204 -11.65 -9.51 -3.01
N THR A 205 -10.51 -10.09 -3.32
CA THR A 205 -9.56 -10.54 -2.29
C THR A 205 -8.19 -9.96 -2.54
N CYS A 206 -7.61 -9.37 -1.50
CA CYS A 206 -6.24 -8.87 -1.53
C CYS A 206 -5.47 -9.43 -0.34
N ASN A 207 -4.30 -9.99 -0.61
CA ASN A 207 -3.35 -10.40 0.40
C ASN A 207 -2.17 -9.44 0.39
N MET A 208 -1.93 -8.77 1.50
CA MET A 208 -0.81 -7.84 1.71
C MET A 208 0.25 -8.48 2.59
N TYR A 209 1.50 -8.34 2.19
CA TYR A 209 2.64 -8.97 2.84
C TYR A 209 3.58 -7.91 3.36
N CYS A 210 3.67 -7.81 4.69
CA CYS A 210 4.46 -6.82 5.40
C CYS A 210 5.74 -7.41 5.99
N LYS A 211 6.77 -6.59 6.11
CA LYS A 211 7.98 -6.91 6.83
C LYS A 211 7.63 -7.15 8.31
N ARG A 212 8.26 -8.15 8.94
CA ARG A 212 8.17 -8.30 10.39
C ARG A 212 8.87 -7.12 11.05
N THR A 213 8.17 -6.43 11.95
CA THR A 213 8.77 -5.37 12.76
C THR A 213 9.28 -5.97 14.06
N SER A 214 10.58 -5.88 14.33
CA SER A 214 11.10 -6.07 15.68
C SER A 214 10.78 -4.82 16.50
N ASP A 215 10.41 -4.99 17.78
CA ASP A 215 10.04 -3.88 18.68
C ASP A 215 11.16 -2.85 18.93
N THR A 216 12.38 -3.16 18.47
CA THR A 216 13.60 -2.37 18.69
C THR A 216 13.94 -1.39 17.57
N ASP A 217 13.18 -1.37 16.45
CA ASP A 217 13.49 -0.54 15.29
C ASP A 217 12.93 0.88 15.48
N SER A 218 13.78 1.84 15.86
CA SER A 218 13.39 3.26 16.07
C SER A 218 13.07 4.00 14.76
N ASP A 219 13.49 3.47 13.61
CA ASP A 219 13.30 4.03 12.27
C ASP A 219 12.20 3.27 11.50
N LYS A 220 11.15 2.81 12.21
CA LYS A 220 10.03 2.09 11.57
C LYS A 220 9.38 2.99 10.53
N PRO A 221 9.33 2.57 9.24
CA PRO A 221 8.38 3.19 8.31
C PRO A 221 6.98 3.01 8.90
N ASP A 222 6.14 4.02 8.77
CA ASP A 222 4.74 3.89 9.16
C ASP A 222 4.03 2.94 8.19
N ILE A 223 4.05 1.64 8.55
CA ILE A 223 3.44 0.57 7.74
C ILE A 223 1.95 0.85 7.54
N SER A 224 1.28 1.48 8.52
CA SER A 224 -0.14 1.80 8.40
C SER A 224 -0.41 2.80 7.28
N GLU A 225 0.50 3.76 7.06
CA GLU A 225 0.41 4.72 5.96
C GLU A 225 0.64 4.03 4.60
N GLU A 226 1.62 3.15 4.49
CA GLU A 226 1.88 2.39 3.27
C GLU A 226 0.67 1.50 2.89
N ILE A 227 0.11 0.81 3.88
CA ILE A 227 -1.11 0.00 3.73
C ILE A 227 -2.30 0.89 3.34
N PHE A 228 -2.47 2.05 3.97
CA PHE A 228 -3.53 3.00 3.67
C PHE A 228 -3.51 3.42 2.19
N PHE A 229 -2.32 3.70 1.62
CA PHE A 229 -2.19 4.02 0.21
C PHE A 229 -2.37 2.80 -0.72
N ALA A 230 -1.96 1.61 -0.29
CA ALA A 230 -2.22 0.39 -1.05
C ALA A 230 -3.73 0.09 -1.12
N ILE A 231 -4.46 0.23 0.00
CA ILE A 231 -5.91 0.09 0.06
C ILE A 231 -6.61 1.09 -0.87
N ARG A 232 -6.11 2.33 -0.99
CA ARG A 232 -6.62 3.29 -1.97
C ARG A 232 -6.62 2.72 -3.38
N THR A 233 -5.52 2.12 -3.80
CA THR A 233 -5.39 1.57 -5.14
C THR A 233 -6.39 0.43 -5.38
N ILE A 234 -6.53 -0.47 -4.41
CA ILE A 234 -7.46 -1.61 -4.47
C ILE A 234 -8.90 -1.12 -4.47
N PHE A 235 -9.24 -0.16 -3.61
CA PHE A 235 -10.57 0.45 -3.54
C PHE A 235 -10.94 1.12 -4.86
N LEU A 236 -10.06 1.94 -5.44
CA LEU A 236 -10.32 2.62 -6.71
C LEU A 236 -10.47 1.65 -7.88
N TYR A 237 -9.73 0.54 -7.88
CA TYR A 237 -9.92 -0.54 -8.85
C TYR A 237 -11.33 -1.11 -8.76
N ASN A 238 -11.80 -1.44 -7.56
CA ASN A 238 -13.16 -1.93 -7.34
C ASN A 238 -14.23 -0.89 -7.65
N ALA A 239 -14.02 0.36 -7.27
CA ALA A 239 -14.93 1.47 -7.54
C ALA A 239 -15.17 1.64 -9.04
N SER A 240 -14.15 1.42 -9.88
CA SER A 240 -14.26 1.52 -11.33
C SER A 240 -15.26 0.53 -11.94
N PHE A 241 -15.40 -0.68 -11.39
CA PHE A 241 -16.40 -1.66 -11.82
C PHE A 241 -17.83 -1.23 -11.48
N LYS A 242 -17.99 -0.36 -10.48
CA LYS A 242 -19.30 0.19 -10.09
C LYS A 242 -19.58 1.55 -10.76
N GLY A 243 -18.73 1.99 -11.70
CA GLY A 243 -18.90 3.27 -12.42
C GLY A 243 -18.48 4.49 -11.59
N MET A 244 -17.59 4.30 -10.64
CA MET A 244 -17.04 5.38 -9.83
C MET A 244 -15.62 5.69 -10.27
N TYR A 245 -15.31 6.98 -10.44
CA TYR A 245 -14.01 7.44 -10.97
C TYR A 245 -13.39 8.50 -10.08
N ALA A 246 -12.10 8.36 -9.80
CA ALA A 246 -11.35 9.30 -9.00
C ALA A 246 -10.80 10.45 -9.83
N ILE A 247 -10.92 11.67 -9.30
CA ILE A 247 -10.35 12.89 -9.89
C ILE A 247 -9.42 13.54 -8.87
N HIS A 248 -8.17 13.77 -9.26
CA HIS A 248 -7.24 14.58 -8.46
C HIS A 248 -7.72 16.03 -8.44
N SER A 249 -8.37 16.42 -7.37
CA SER A 249 -9.04 17.70 -7.22
C SER A 249 -9.25 18.05 -5.75
N ALA A 250 -9.26 19.33 -5.43
CA ALA A 250 -9.80 19.81 -4.16
C ALA A 250 -11.28 20.17 -4.37
N SER A 251 -12.10 20.06 -3.32
CA SER A 251 -13.55 20.29 -3.42
C SER A 251 -14.12 21.06 -2.25
N VAL A 252 -15.17 21.84 -2.53
CA VAL A 252 -15.95 22.61 -1.55
C VAL A 252 -17.44 22.28 -1.66
N LEU A 253 -18.16 22.43 -0.57
CA LEU A 253 -19.61 22.31 -0.53
C LEU A 253 -20.23 23.72 -0.68
N TYR A 254 -20.98 23.96 -1.76
CA TYR A 254 -21.70 25.21 -1.94
C TYR A 254 -23.09 24.96 -2.52
N LYS A 255 -24.10 25.51 -1.86
CA LYS A 255 -25.52 25.32 -2.20
C LYS A 255 -25.87 23.83 -2.34
N ASP A 256 -25.50 23.04 -1.33
CA ASP A 256 -25.71 21.61 -1.21
C ASP A 256 -25.14 20.76 -2.36
N LYS A 257 -24.17 21.30 -3.09
CA LYS A 257 -23.46 20.63 -4.18
C LYS A 257 -21.95 20.68 -3.97
N ALA A 258 -21.25 19.63 -4.42
CA ALA A 258 -19.80 19.57 -4.42
C ALA A 258 -19.25 20.25 -5.69
N TRP A 259 -18.35 21.20 -5.52
CA TRP A 259 -17.64 21.90 -6.59
C TRP A 259 -16.16 21.51 -6.55
N LEU A 260 -15.66 20.97 -7.64
CA LEU A 260 -14.32 20.42 -7.76
C LEU A 260 -13.38 21.36 -8.52
N PHE A 261 -12.17 21.53 -7.99
CA PHE A 261 -11.08 22.25 -8.62
C PHE A 261 -9.96 21.27 -8.94
N SER A 262 -9.83 20.93 -10.22
CA SER A 262 -8.79 20.03 -10.74
C SER A 262 -7.69 20.83 -11.45
N GLY A 263 -6.51 20.21 -11.64
CA GLY A 263 -5.36 20.83 -12.30
C GLY A 263 -4.06 20.17 -11.86
N HIS A 264 -2.96 20.52 -12.49
CA HIS A 264 -1.64 20.01 -12.14
C HIS A 264 -1.26 20.31 -10.69
N SER A 265 -0.27 19.60 -10.16
CA SER A 265 0.32 19.95 -8.87
C SER A 265 0.83 21.40 -8.92
N GLY A 266 0.54 22.19 -7.88
CA GLY A 266 0.91 23.62 -7.85
C GLY A 266 -0.01 24.56 -8.66
N ALA A 267 -1.05 24.07 -9.34
CA ALA A 267 -1.97 24.90 -10.11
C ALA A 267 -2.85 25.84 -9.25
N GLY A 268 -2.81 25.72 -7.93
CA GLY A 268 -3.58 26.58 -7.02
C GLY A 268 -4.92 25.99 -6.57
N LYS A 269 -5.12 24.66 -6.66
CA LYS A 269 -6.36 24.00 -6.18
C LYS A 269 -6.72 24.41 -4.76
N SER A 270 -5.78 24.27 -3.82
CA SER A 270 -5.98 24.64 -2.42
C SER A 270 -6.19 26.15 -2.22
N THR A 271 -5.57 26.98 -3.05
CA THR A 271 -5.80 28.42 -3.05
C THR A 271 -7.25 28.74 -3.41
N HIS A 272 -7.80 28.10 -4.45
CA HIS A 272 -9.21 28.26 -4.82
C HIS A 272 -10.16 27.84 -3.73
N THR A 273 -9.96 26.64 -3.13
CA THR A 273 -10.84 26.19 -2.03
C THR A 273 -10.78 27.12 -0.82
N ASN A 274 -9.61 27.67 -0.49
CA ASN A 274 -9.46 28.65 0.59
C ASN A 274 -10.19 29.97 0.27
N MET A 275 -10.10 30.48 -0.97
CA MET A 275 -10.85 31.67 -1.41
C MET A 275 -12.37 31.43 -1.28
N TRP A 276 -12.88 30.27 -1.67
CA TRP A 276 -14.29 29.94 -1.50
C TRP A 276 -14.68 29.86 -0.03
N LYS A 277 -13.84 29.28 0.81
CA LYS A 277 -14.04 29.24 2.26
C LYS A 277 -14.12 30.64 2.87
N GLU A 278 -13.23 31.55 2.46
CA GLU A 278 -13.19 32.91 2.98
C GLU A 278 -14.35 33.78 2.47
N LEU A 279 -14.68 33.70 1.16
CA LEU A 279 -15.68 34.55 0.55
C LEU A 279 -17.13 34.09 0.80
N PHE A 280 -17.35 32.77 0.86
CA PHE A 280 -18.68 32.20 0.91
C PHE A 280 -18.92 31.31 2.16
N ASN A 281 -17.95 31.27 3.06
CA ASN A 281 -17.98 30.38 4.25
C ASN A 281 -18.31 28.92 3.90
N THR A 282 -17.75 28.42 2.78
CA THR A 282 -18.00 27.05 2.31
C THR A 282 -17.05 26.05 2.99
N PRO A 283 -17.54 24.92 3.49
CA PRO A 283 -16.66 23.87 3.98
C PRO A 283 -15.91 23.19 2.81
N VAL A 284 -14.65 22.85 3.05
CA VAL A 284 -13.87 21.98 2.16
C VAL A 284 -14.32 20.53 2.40
N ILE A 285 -14.59 19.79 1.33
CA ILE A 285 -15.01 18.37 1.39
C ILE A 285 -13.79 17.47 1.40
N ASN A 286 -12.89 17.66 0.43
CA ASN A 286 -11.64 16.92 0.30
C ASN A 286 -10.57 17.78 -0.38
N GLY A 287 -9.32 17.69 0.07
CA GLY A 287 -8.23 18.54 -0.40
C GLY A 287 -7.42 18.01 -1.57
N ASP A 288 -7.58 16.72 -1.95
CA ASP A 288 -6.67 16.08 -2.91
C ASP A 288 -7.35 15.12 -3.89
N LEU A 289 -8.21 14.23 -3.42
CA LEU A 289 -8.81 13.18 -4.23
C LEU A 289 -10.32 13.13 -4.03
N ASN A 290 -11.08 13.22 -5.11
CA ASN A 290 -12.53 13.10 -5.06
C ASN A 290 -12.98 11.93 -5.93
N LEU A 291 -13.91 11.12 -5.41
CA LEU A 291 -14.52 10.01 -6.12
C LEU A 291 -15.89 10.46 -6.64
N ILE A 292 -16.17 10.20 -7.91
CA ILE A 292 -17.45 10.56 -8.55
C ILE A 292 -18.15 9.28 -8.98
N ASP A 293 -19.36 9.09 -8.50
CA ASP A 293 -20.28 8.08 -8.99
C ASP A 293 -21.12 8.67 -10.12
N ILE A 294 -21.04 8.07 -11.30
CA ILE A 294 -21.82 8.47 -12.48
C ILE A 294 -23.02 7.55 -12.74
N ASN A 295 -23.14 6.43 -12.01
CA ASN A 295 -24.21 5.43 -12.18
C ASN A 295 -25.35 5.62 -11.17
N THR A 296 -25.69 6.85 -10.87
CA THR A 296 -26.79 7.19 -9.96
C THR A 296 -28.15 6.96 -10.61
N THR A 297 -29.15 6.62 -9.81
CA THR A 297 -30.51 6.29 -10.30
C THR A 297 -31.26 7.46 -10.93
N ASP A 298 -30.93 8.68 -10.50
CA ASP A 298 -31.52 9.93 -11.00
C ASP A 298 -30.68 10.59 -12.11
N GLY A 299 -29.55 9.98 -12.49
CA GLY A 299 -28.64 10.47 -13.51
C GLY A 299 -27.81 11.70 -13.09
N ILE A 300 -27.88 12.11 -11.82
CA ILE A 300 -27.08 13.20 -11.28
C ILE A 300 -25.80 12.63 -10.67
N PRO A 301 -24.61 12.92 -11.22
CA PRO A 301 -23.36 12.44 -10.62
C PRO A 301 -23.21 12.88 -9.18
N VAL A 302 -22.67 12.01 -8.34
CA VAL A 302 -22.47 12.26 -6.90
C VAL A 302 -21.00 12.19 -6.57
N VAL A 303 -20.52 13.17 -5.81
CA VAL A 303 -19.18 13.18 -5.24
C VAL A 303 -19.22 12.46 -3.90
N ILE A 304 -18.44 11.41 -3.79
CA ILE A 304 -18.39 10.52 -2.63
C ILE A 304 -17.26 10.96 -1.71
N GLY A 305 -17.55 11.06 -0.42
CA GLY A 305 -16.55 11.29 0.60
C GLY A 305 -15.66 10.06 0.77
N ILE A 306 -14.34 10.26 0.74
CA ILE A 306 -13.33 9.21 0.87
C ILE A 306 -12.21 9.65 1.82
N PRO A 307 -11.49 8.72 2.47
CA PRO A 307 -10.48 9.07 3.48
C PRO A 307 -9.18 9.65 2.91
N TRP A 308 -8.92 9.48 1.62
CA TRP A 308 -7.66 9.91 0.98
C TRP A 308 -7.73 11.39 0.57
N CYS A 309 -7.12 12.25 1.37
CA CYS A 309 -7.21 13.72 1.24
C CYS A 309 -5.85 14.41 1.06
N GLY A 310 -4.78 13.66 0.76
CA GLY A 310 -3.43 14.17 0.66
C GLY A 310 -2.96 14.81 1.98
N THR A 311 -2.20 15.89 1.89
CA THR A 311 -1.66 16.60 3.06
C THR A 311 -2.66 17.53 3.74
N SER A 312 -3.88 17.67 3.20
CA SER A 312 -4.87 18.60 3.76
C SER A 312 -5.46 18.15 5.10
N GLY A 313 -5.51 16.85 5.35
CA GLY A 313 -6.19 16.26 6.51
C GLY A 313 -7.72 16.47 6.52
N ILE A 314 -8.30 17.00 5.42
CA ILE A 314 -9.73 17.35 5.35
C ILE A 314 -10.44 16.34 4.48
N TYR A 315 -11.37 15.60 5.07
CA TYR A 315 -12.22 14.63 4.36
C TYR A 315 -13.55 14.45 5.10
N THR A 316 -14.50 13.78 4.43
CA THR A 316 -15.83 13.47 4.97
C THR A 316 -16.26 12.08 4.51
N SER A 317 -17.18 11.45 5.24
CA SER A 317 -17.87 10.23 4.79
C SER A 317 -19.18 10.51 4.01
N ARG A 318 -19.61 11.78 3.95
CA ARG A 318 -20.84 12.19 3.27
C ARG A 318 -20.64 12.31 1.77
N SER A 319 -21.72 12.09 1.03
CA SER A 319 -21.78 12.25 -0.43
C SER A 319 -22.66 13.44 -0.80
N TYR A 320 -22.33 14.11 -1.91
CA TYR A 320 -23.06 15.31 -2.37
C TYR A 320 -23.24 15.30 -3.88
N PRO A 321 -24.39 15.80 -4.41
CA PRO A 321 -24.54 15.99 -5.84
C PRO A 321 -23.41 16.83 -6.44
N LEU A 322 -22.91 16.44 -7.61
CA LEU A 322 -21.87 17.19 -8.31
C LEU A 322 -22.43 18.53 -8.80
N GLY A 323 -21.84 19.64 -8.37
CA GLY A 323 -22.15 20.99 -8.86
C GLY A 323 -21.42 21.34 -10.15
N GLY A 324 -20.17 20.92 -10.26
CA GLY A 324 -19.34 21.15 -11.43
C GLY A 324 -17.87 20.84 -11.14
N ILE A 325 -17.09 20.76 -12.23
CA ILE A 325 -15.65 20.54 -12.20
C ILE A 325 -14.98 21.69 -12.94
N THR A 326 -14.08 22.39 -12.25
CA THR A 326 -13.28 23.47 -12.84
C THR A 326 -11.86 22.98 -13.03
N PHE A 327 -11.32 23.06 -14.24
CA PHE A 327 -9.93 22.74 -14.50
C PHE A 327 -9.10 24.02 -14.46
N ILE A 328 -8.18 24.09 -13.49
CA ILE A 328 -7.30 25.24 -13.29
C ILE A 328 -6.06 25.05 -14.16
N THR A 329 -5.85 25.98 -15.09
CA THR A 329 -4.63 26.09 -15.89
C THR A 329 -3.85 27.31 -15.46
N VAL A 330 -2.57 27.17 -15.16
CA VAL A 330 -1.67 28.30 -14.94
C VAL A 330 -1.16 28.75 -16.32
N SER A 331 -1.67 29.86 -16.83
CA SER A 331 -1.07 30.53 -17.95
C SER A 331 -0.02 31.49 -17.40
N TYR A 332 1.26 31.15 -17.58
CA TYR A 332 2.34 32.10 -17.35
C TYR A 332 2.33 33.10 -18.52
N THR A 333 1.67 34.23 -18.35
CA THR A 333 2.02 35.43 -19.13
C THR A 333 3.42 35.85 -18.66
N HIS A 334 4.45 35.37 -19.37
CA HIS A 334 5.75 36.03 -19.29
C HIS A 334 5.59 37.45 -19.80
N LEU A 335 5.35 38.38 -18.91
CA LEU A 335 5.73 39.76 -19.14
C LEU A 335 7.25 39.74 -19.29
N ARG A 336 7.74 39.60 -20.53
CA ARG A 336 9.13 39.88 -20.86
C ARG A 336 9.36 41.34 -20.54
N ALA A 337 10.05 41.63 -19.45
CA ALA A 337 10.49 42.98 -19.05
C ALA A 337 11.53 43.60 -20.02
N HIS A 338 11.57 43.17 -21.28
CA HIS A 338 12.58 43.58 -22.28
C HIS A 338 12.03 44.32 -23.47
N GLU A 339 10.78 44.75 -23.47
CA GLU A 339 10.26 45.57 -24.58
C GLU A 339 10.03 47.03 -24.22
N THR A 340 10.83 47.59 -23.32
CA THR A 340 10.95 49.04 -23.17
C THR A 340 12.38 49.49 -23.54
N THR A 341 12.78 49.20 -24.76
CA THR A 341 13.84 50.04 -25.37
C THR A 341 13.17 51.20 -26.06
N LEU A 342 12.95 52.26 -25.30
CA LEU A 342 12.72 53.60 -25.88
C LEU A 342 14.00 53.98 -26.59
N HIS A 343 14.01 53.88 -27.91
CA HIS A 343 14.96 54.60 -28.73
C HIS A 343 14.48 56.09 -28.81
N LEU A 344 15.21 56.97 -28.10
CA LEU A 344 15.24 58.39 -28.38
C LEU A 344 16.19 58.61 -29.53
#